data_b8798f1dfbcb6c705a8debf9b118c2c4
#
_entry.id   b8798f1dfbcb6c705a8debf9b118c2c4
#
_cell.length_a   1.000
_cell.length_b   1.000
_cell.length_c   1.000
_cell.angle_alpha   90.00
_cell.angle_beta   90.00
_cell.angle_gamma   90.00
#
_symmetry.space_group_name_H-M   'P 1'
#
loop_
_entity.id
_entity.type
_entity.pdbx_description
1 polymer ?
#
loop_
_entity_poly.entity_id
_entity_poly.type
_entity_poly.pdbx_seq_one_letter_code
_entity_poly.pdbx_strand_id
1 'polypeptide(L)'
;LKTLLLERLDLTAGATGRNHGLLHSGARYAVTDQESAEECIQENMILRKIARHCVEETDGLFITLPEDDLGFQSTFIDSCLKAGIRAEAIDPKEALRLEPSANKDLIGAVRVPDGAGDPFPLTVANVYDAQLHGAEVLTYHQVTSLIKEGDRVVGVEAYDTQARQKKTFRSRLVINAGGIWGHHIASLAGATVNMFPAKGALLIFGHRVNNMVINRCRKPADADILVPGDTICLIGTTSSRLPYDQIDDMKVTPEEVDILLKEGAKLAPELADTRILRAYAGVRPLVATDDDPSGRNISRGIVLLDHETRDGVKGFISITGGKLMTYRLMAEWAADLVCKKLGVSQSCITMDTPLPGSEKENIDEISTKTWSKPNATQKASVGRHGSRVENIKLSDEYSSSLVCECEEVSIGEVKYAIDELDVHNLVDLRRRTRVGMGTCQGELCACRAAGLLADAHQCTDRAKNDLKSFVNERWKGMYPICWGDTLRESEYSQWIYSGVCGLEGGEECETK
;
A
#
# COMPACT_ATOMS: atom_id res chain seq x y z
N LEU A 1 -14.74 6.14 -21.05
CA LEU A 1 -15.97 6.14 -20.26
C LEU A 1 -15.96 7.30 -19.26
N LYS A 2 -17.12 7.93 -19.00
CA LYS A 2 -17.24 8.88 -17.89
C LYS A 2 -17.35 8.09 -16.59
N THR A 3 -16.40 8.31 -15.67
CA THR A 3 -16.23 7.48 -14.47
C THR A 3 -16.23 8.36 -13.21
N LEU A 4 -16.91 7.89 -12.16
CA LEU A 4 -16.84 8.45 -10.81
C LEU A 4 -16.34 7.35 -9.86
N LEU A 5 -15.31 7.65 -9.07
CA LEU A 5 -14.82 6.83 -7.97
C LEU A 5 -15.25 7.43 -6.65
N LEU A 6 -15.85 6.61 -5.79
CA LEU A 6 -16.19 6.98 -4.41
C LEU A 6 -15.34 6.14 -3.44
N GLU A 7 -14.57 6.79 -2.59
CA GLU A 7 -13.78 6.17 -1.53
C GLU A 7 -14.29 6.63 -0.16
N ARG A 8 -14.54 5.68 0.75
CA ARG A 8 -15.07 5.94 2.09
C ARG A 8 -14.16 6.81 2.95
N LEU A 9 -12.87 6.61 2.83
CA LEU A 9 -11.82 7.33 3.56
C LEU A 9 -10.90 8.07 2.58
N ASP A 10 -9.63 8.11 2.88
CA ASP A 10 -8.62 8.59 1.95
C ASP A 10 -8.09 7.45 1.06
N LEU A 11 -7.40 7.82 -0.01
CA LEU A 11 -6.66 6.88 -0.87
C LEU A 11 -5.73 5.99 -0.02
N THR A 12 -5.62 4.71 -0.37
CA THR A 12 -4.77 3.74 0.32
C THR A 12 -5.14 3.42 1.79
N ALA A 13 -6.27 3.87 2.29
CA ALA A 13 -6.70 3.60 3.67
C ALA A 13 -7.00 2.11 3.93
N GLY A 14 -7.37 1.35 2.90
CA GLY A 14 -7.63 -0.09 2.96
C GLY A 14 -6.38 -0.96 2.80
N ALA A 15 -6.55 -2.16 2.23
CA ALA A 15 -5.48 -3.14 2.01
C ALA A 15 -4.34 -2.60 1.12
N THR A 16 -4.64 -1.64 0.21
CA THR A 16 -3.68 -1.01 -0.69
C THR A 16 -2.52 -0.36 0.07
N GLY A 17 -2.75 0.33 1.18
CA GLY A 17 -1.69 0.94 2.00
C GLY A 17 -1.29 0.11 3.22
N ARG A 18 -1.77 -1.13 3.34
CA ARG A 18 -1.53 -2.00 4.50
C ARG A 18 -0.95 -3.35 4.09
N ASN A 19 0.11 -3.31 3.30
CA ASN A 19 0.88 -4.47 2.82
C ASN A 19 2.39 -4.17 2.95
N HIS A 20 3.24 -5.12 2.59
CA HIS A 20 4.70 -4.99 2.70
C HIS A 20 5.37 -4.34 1.47
N GLY A 21 4.61 -3.90 0.47
CA GLY A 21 5.20 -3.27 -0.71
C GLY A 21 6.01 -4.20 -1.61
N LEU A 22 5.88 -5.53 -1.48
CA LEU A 22 6.58 -6.45 -2.35
C LEU A 22 5.99 -6.43 -3.77
N LEU A 23 6.81 -6.11 -4.76
CA LEU A 23 6.55 -6.35 -6.16
C LEU A 23 6.90 -7.82 -6.47
N HIS A 24 5.92 -8.71 -6.26
CA HIS A 24 6.12 -10.14 -6.45
C HIS A 24 6.51 -10.51 -7.87
N SER A 25 7.53 -11.34 -8.03
CA SER A 25 7.75 -12.09 -9.26
C SER A 25 6.76 -13.25 -9.46
N GLY A 26 6.03 -13.62 -8.42
CA GLY A 26 5.18 -14.81 -8.41
C GLY A 26 5.85 -16.05 -7.84
N ALA A 27 7.17 -16.03 -7.62
CA ALA A 27 7.94 -17.19 -7.17
C ALA A 27 7.37 -17.87 -5.92
N ARG A 28 6.88 -17.08 -4.95
CA ARG A 28 6.26 -17.61 -3.74
C ARG A 28 5.01 -18.47 -4.00
N TYR A 29 4.35 -18.29 -5.13
CA TYR A 29 3.14 -19.02 -5.52
C TYR A 29 3.43 -20.18 -6.48
N ALA A 30 4.57 -20.20 -7.15
CA ALA A 30 4.89 -21.07 -8.27
C ALA A 30 4.66 -22.56 -7.98
N VAL A 31 4.90 -23.03 -6.74
CA VAL A 31 4.71 -24.44 -6.34
C VAL A 31 3.25 -24.79 -6.06
N THR A 32 2.43 -23.81 -5.60
CA THR A 32 1.08 -24.08 -5.06
C THR A 32 -0.05 -23.49 -5.88
N ASP A 33 0.21 -22.43 -6.66
CA ASP A 33 -0.78 -21.66 -7.43
C ASP A 33 -0.10 -21.11 -8.68
N GLN A 34 0.04 -21.96 -9.71
CA GLN A 34 0.76 -21.67 -10.95
C GLN A 34 0.18 -20.47 -11.70
N GLU A 35 -1.15 -20.39 -11.81
CA GLU A 35 -1.86 -19.30 -12.48
C GLU A 35 -1.56 -17.94 -11.80
N SER A 36 -1.65 -17.90 -10.49
CA SER A 36 -1.26 -16.70 -9.73
C SER A 36 0.22 -16.32 -9.87
N ALA A 37 1.10 -17.29 -10.10
CA ALA A 37 2.52 -17.02 -10.34
C ALA A 37 2.74 -16.39 -11.72
N GLU A 38 2.07 -16.89 -12.75
CA GLU A 38 2.10 -16.37 -14.13
C GLU A 38 1.55 -14.93 -14.20
N GLU A 39 0.39 -14.69 -13.59
CA GLU A 39 -0.17 -13.33 -13.47
C GLU A 39 0.81 -12.36 -12.81
N CYS A 40 1.45 -12.81 -11.71
CA CYS A 40 2.39 -11.96 -10.97
C CYS A 40 3.60 -11.55 -11.79
N ILE A 41 4.26 -12.50 -12.49
CA ILE A 41 5.46 -12.13 -13.26
C ILE A 41 5.13 -11.23 -14.43
N GLN A 42 4.00 -11.44 -15.10
CA GLN A 42 3.57 -10.58 -16.20
C GLN A 42 3.32 -9.15 -15.70
N GLU A 43 2.55 -8.97 -14.65
CA GLU A 43 2.25 -7.66 -14.09
C GLU A 43 3.49 -7.01 -13.42
N ASN A 44 4.39 -7.79 -12.80
CA ASN A 44 5.66 -7.28 -12.30
C ASN A 44 6.47 -6.59 -13.41
N MET A 45 6.63 -7.27 -14.55
CA MET A 45 7.38 -6.72 -15.69
C MET A 45 6.68 -5.50 -16.31
N ILE A 46 5.35 -5.46 -16.33
CA ILE A 46 4.59 -4.31 -16.79
C ILE A 46 4.80 -3.13 -15.85
N LEU A 47 4.65 -3.32 -14.52
CA LEU A 47 4.79 -2.24 -13.55
C LEU A 47 6.19 -1.63 -13.52
N ARG A 48 7.25 -2.43 -13.70
CA ARG A 48 8.62 -1.93 -13.90
C ARG A 48 8.73 -0.96 -15.07
N LYS A 49 7.90 -1.14 -16.10
CA LYS A 49 7.88 -0.29 -17.30
C LYS A 49 7.00 0.95 -17.10
N ILE A 50 5.78 0.78 -16.59
CA ILE A 50 4.77 1.85 -16.56
C ILE A 50 4.75 2.66 -15.27
N ALA A 51 5.35 2.17 -14.17
CA ALA A 51 5.32 2.78 -12.85
C ALA A 51 6.72 2.92 -12.21
N ARG A 52 7.73 3.28 -13.00
CA ARG A 52 9.15 3.27 -12.62
C ARG A 52 9.48 4.00 -11.33
N HIS A 53 8.92 5.19 -11.11
CA HIS A 53 9.17 5.98 -9.90
C HIS A 53 8.52 5.37 -8.64
N CYS A 54 7.64 4.38 -8.80
CA CYS A 54 7.00 3.68 -7.70
C CYS A 54 7.65 2.33 -7.38
N VAL A 55 8.65 1.92 -8.16
CA VAL A 55 9.26 0.58 -8.09
C VAL A 55 10.76 0.67 -7.90
N GLU A 56 11.29 -0.08 -6.95
CA GLU A 56 12.71 -0.31 -6.78
C GLU A 56 13.05 -1.74 -7.23
N GLU A 57 13.96 -1.87 -8.18
CA GLU A 57 14.39 -3.15 -8.75
C GLU A 57 15.46 -3.79 -7.86
N THR A 58 15.04 -4.37 -6.74
CA THR A 58 15.93 -4.93 -5.73
C THR A 58 16.38 -6.34 -6.03
N ASP A 59 15.71 -7.06 -6.94
CA ASP A 59 15.71 -8.52 -6.97
C ASP A 59 15.26 -9.15 -5.62
N GLY A 60 15.23 -10.48 -5.55
CA GLY A 60 14.88 -11.21 -4.33
C GLY A 60 15.73 -12.46 -4.17
N LEU A 61 15.98 -12.82 -2.92
CA LEU A 61 16.62 -14.05 -2.50
C LEU A 61 15.63 -14.94 -1.76
N PHE A 62 15.49 -16.18 -2.19
CA PHE A 62 14.84 -17.24 -1.44
C PHE A 62 15.94 -18.06 -0.76
N ILE A 63 16.15 -17.84 0.55
CA ILE A 63 17.22 -18.49 1.32
C ILE A 63 16.74 -19.78 1.96
N THR A 64 17.59 -20.80 1.97
CA THR A 64 17.39 -22.06 2.68
C THR A 64 18.29 -22.08 3.90
N LEU A 65 17.70 -22.28 5.09
CA LEU A 65 18.43 -22.42 6.35
C LEU A 65 18.61 -23.91 6.71
N PRO A 66 19.51 -24.25 7.67
CA PRO A 66 19.77 -25.64 8.05
C PRO A 66 18.55 -26.46 8.48
N GLU A 67 17.53 -25.80 9.02
CA GLU A 67 16.26 -26.44 9.40
C GLU A 67 15.27 -26.64 8.23
N ASP A 68 15.55 -26.06 7.06
CA ASP A 68 14.71 -26.20 5.86
C ASP A 68 15.14 -27.38 5.00
N ASP A 69 14.24 -27.85 4.14
CA ASP A 69 14.54 -28.88 3.16
C ASP A 69 15.23 -28.29 1.93
N LEU A 70 16.54 -28.52 1.80
CA LEU A 70 17.32 -28.08 0.64
C LEU A 70 16.80 -28.70 -0.67
N GLY A 71 16.21 -29.89 -0.63
CA GLY A 71 15.60 -30.56 -1.78
C GLY A 71 14.41 -29.79 -2.37
N PHE A 72 13.78 -28.92 -1.58
CA PHE A 72 12.68 -28.06 -2.04
C PHE A 72 13.14 -27.07 -3.12
N GLN A 73 14.40 -26.66 -3.15
CA GLN A 73 14.92 -25.70 -4.14
C GLN A 73 14.73 -26.16 -5.58
N SER A 74 14.96 -27.43 -5.89
CA SER A 74 14.79 -27.94 -7.26
C SER A 74 13.34 -27.84 -7.71
N THR A 75 12.40 -28.28 -6.87
CA THR A 75 10.96 -28.17 -7.15
C THR A 75 10.53 -26.70 -7.30
N PHE A 76 11.07 -25.82 -6.46
CA PHE A 76 10.80 -24.38 -6.50
C PHE A 76 11.29 -23.76 -7.82
N ILE A 77 12.54 -24.03 -8.22
CA ILE A 77 13.10 -23.51 -9.47
C ILE A 77 12.30 -24.01 -10.67
N ASP A 78 12.04 -25.32 -10.76
CA ASP A 78 11.27 -25.92 -11.86
C ASP A 78 9.87 -25.28 -11.97
N SER A 79 9.21 -25.04 -10.83
CA SER A 79 7.91 -24.41 -10.80
C SER A 79 7.96 -22.94 -11.22
N CYS A 80 9.00 -22.21 -10.81
CA CYS A 80 9.24 -20.83 -11.25
C CYS A 80 9.43 -20.76 -12.78
N LEU A 81 10.30 -21.61 -13.32
CA LEU A 81 10.56 -21.65 -14.76
C LEU A 81 9.30 -21.98 -15.58
N LYS A 82 8.45 -22.88 -15.09
CA LYS A 82 7.15 -23.18 -15.72
C LYS A 82 6.23 -21.95 -15.75
N ALA A 83 6.26 -21.12 -14.71
CA ALA A 83 5.49 -19.87 -14.65
C ALA A 83 6.13 -18.73 -15.46
N GLY A 84 7.26 -18.95 -16.14
CA GLY A 84 8.00 -17.88 -16.84
C GLY A 84 8.82 -16.97 -15.93
N ILE A 85 9.05 -17.39 -14.68
CA ILE A 85 9.84 -16.65 -13.70
C ILE A 85 11.30 -17.09 -13.79
N ARG A 86 12.23 -16.15 -14.02
CA ARG A 86 13.66 -16.42 -13.91
C ARG A 86 13.99 -16.78 -12.46
N ALA A 87 14.48 -17.99 -12.23
CA ALA A 87 14.94 -18.47 -10.94
C ALA A 87 16.30 -19.14 -11.10
N GLU A 88 17.28 -18.70 -10.32
CA GLU A 88 18.66 -19.11 -10.43
C GLU A 88 19.19 -19.53 -9.05
N ALA A 89 19.62 -20.78 -8.91
CA ALA A 89 20.35 -21.22 -7.72
C ALA A 89 21.71 -20.54 -7.69
N ILE A 90 22.05 -19.91 -6.58
CA ILE A 90 23.33 -19.23 -6.38
C ILE A 90 24.05 -19.81 -5.15
N ASP A 91 25.38 -19.76 -5.18
CA ASP A 91 26.21 -20.19 -4.05
C ASP A 91 25.93 -19.35 -2.80
N PRO A 92 25.90 -19.94 -1.58
CA PRO A 92 25.70 -19.22 -0.34
C PRO A 92 26.62 -18.01 -0.13
N LYS A 93 27.89 -18.10 -0.54
CA LYS A 93 28.83 -16.97 -0.44
C LYS A 93 28.47 -15.85 -1.40
N GLU A 94 28.00 -16.18 -2.58
CA GLU A 94 27.52 -15.18 -3.53
C GLU A 94 26.24 -14.53 -3.04
N ALA A 95 25.30 -15.29 -2.46
CA ALA A 95 24.12 -14.73 -1.82
C ALA A 95 24.47 -13.72 -0.72
N LEU A 96 25.42 -14.04 0.15
CA LEU A 96 25.92 -13.14 1.21
C LEU A 96 26.72 -11.95 0.66
N ARG A 97 27.33 -12.07 -0.52
CA ARG A 97 27.97 -10.94 -1.20
C ARG A 97 26.95 -9.94 -1.75
N LEU A 98 25.85 -10.47 -2.32
CA LEU A 98 24.75 -9.66 -2.86
C LEU A 98 23.92 -9.02 -1.75
N GLU A 99 23.66 -9.78 -0.67
CA GLU A 99 22.86 -9.34 0.48
C GLU A 99 23.59 -9.70 1.80
N PRO A 100 24.47 -8.81 2.28
CA PRO A 100 25.26 -9.07 3.48
C PRO A 100 24.46 -9.19 4.78
N SER A 101 23.23 -8.67 4.80
CA SER A 101 22.35 -8.75 5.97
C SER A 101 21.65 -10.10 6.11
N ALA A 102 21.63 -10.92 5.05
CA ALA A 102 21.02 -12.24 5.10
C ALA A 102 21.70 -13.14 6.14
N ASN A 103 20.93 -14.07 6.70
CA ASN A 103 21.44 -14.99 7.71
C ASN A 103 22.67 -15.76 7.19
N LYS A 104 23.78 -15.68 7.94
CA LYS A 104 25.06 -16.27 7.56
C LYS A 104 25.08 -17.81 7.57
N ASP A 105 24.11 -18.43 8.25
CA ASP A 105 23.95 -19.88 8.32
C ASP A 105 23.20 -20.47 7.12
N LEU A 106 22.85 -19.64 6.12
CA LEU A 106 22.16 -20.13 4.92
C LEU A 106 22.99 -21.20 4.20
N ILE A 107 22.31 -22.27 3.80
CA ILE A 107 22.91 -23.43 3.10
C ILE A 107 22.60 -23.46 1.60
N GLY A 108 21.75 -22.57 1.13
CA GLY A 108 21.39 -22.40 -0.28
C GLY A 108 20.58 -21.13 -0.51
N ALA A 109 20.58 -20.65 -1.74
CA ALA A 109 19.78 -19.50 -2.14
C ALA A 109 19.31 -19.59 -3.60
N VAL A 110 18.15 -19.03 -3.89
CA VAL A 110 17.62 -18.86 -5.25
C VAL A 110 17.33 -17.39 -5.48
N ARG A 111 17.90 -16.82 -6.54
CA ARG A 111 17.65 -15.44 -6.98
C ARG A 111 16.46 -15.40 -7.93
N VAL A 112 15.55 -14.43 -7.72
CA VAL A 112 14.35 -14.21 -8.53
C VAL A 112 14.15 -12.71 -8.78
N PRO A 113 13.36 -12.29 -9.80
CA PRO A 113 13.11 -10.89 -10.11
C PRO A 113 11.99 -10.29 -9.25
N ASP A 114 12.07 -10.43 -7.91
CA ASP A 114 11.25 -9.66 -6.99
C ASP A 114 11.68 -8.17 -7.01
N GLY A 115 10.89 -7.31 -6.42
CA GLY A 115 11.21 -5.89 -6.25
C GLY A 115 10.45 -5.32 -5.07
N ALA A 116 10.74 -4.07 -4.72
CA ALA A 116 9.93 -3.29 -3.80
C ALA A 116 9.08 -2.28 -4.56
N GLY A 117 7.86 -2.02 -4.11
CA GLY A 117 6.96 -1.05 -4.69
C GLY A 117 6.28 -0.21 -3.61
N ASP A 118 6.29 1.09 -3.75
CA ASP A 118 5.57 1.98 -2.84
C ASP A 118 4.11 2.12 -3.29
N PRO A 119 3.14 1.60 -2.51
CA PRO A 119 1.73 1.66 -2.88
C PRO A 119 1.14 3.07 -2.85
N PHE A 120 1.76 4.00 -2.13
CA PHE A 120 1.26 5.36 -1.99
C PHE A 120 1.44 6.17 -3.28
N PRO A 121 2.65 6.40 -3.80
CA PRO A 121 2.83 7.09 -5.08
C PRO A 121 2.22 6.32 -6.24
N LEU A 122 2.19 4.98 -6.20
CA LEU A 122 1.53 4.18 -7.23
C LEU A 122 0.03 4.48 -7.32
N THR A 123 -0.66 4.55 -6.18
CA THR A 123 -2.10 4.89 -6.16
C THR A 123 -2.33 6.32 -6.59
N VAL A 124 -1.52 7.27 -6.11
CA VAL A 124 -1.62 8.68 -6.50
C VAL A 124 -1.42 8.85 -8.01
N ALA A 125 -0.44 8.17 -8.61
CA ALA A 125 -0.21 8.22 -10.05
C ALA A 125 -1.41 7.69 -10.86
N ASN A 126 -2.04 6.58 -10.41
CA ASN A 126 -3.24 6.05 -11.07
C ASN A 126 -4.45 6.98 -10.94
N VAL A 127 -4.66 7.58 -9.77
CA VAL A 127 -5.75 8.55 -9.56
C VAL A 127 -5.53 9.80 -10.40
N TYR A 128 -4.32 10.33 -10.40
CA TYR A 128 -3.97 11.50 -11.21
C TYR A 128 -4.15 11.23 -12.72
N ASP A 129 -3.73 10.07 -13.21
CA ASP A 129 -3.97 9.65 -14.59
C ASP A 129 -5.46 9.56 -14.93
N ALA A 130 -6.25 8.95 -14.05
CA ALA A 130 -7.70 8.85 -14.23
C ALA A 130 -8.36 10.23 -14.31
N GLN A 131 -7.94 11.19 -13.47
CA GLN A 131 -8.42 12.58 -13.49
C GLN A 131 -8.02 13.32 -14.76
N LEU A 132 -6.79 13.14 -15.26
CA LEU A 132 -6.36 13.68 -16.56
C LEU A 132 -7.23 13.17 -17.72
N HIS A 133 -7.79 11.96 -17.59
CA HIS A 133 -8.70 11.36 -18.55
C HIS A 133 -10.19 11.62 -18.24
N GLY A 134 -10.49 12.56 -17.33
CA GLY A 134 -11.84 13.06 -17.05
C GLY A 134 -12.63 12.21 -16.05
N ALA A 135 -11.97 11.35 -15.27
CA ALA A 135 -12.61 10.72 -14.11
C ALA A 135 -12.76 11.71 -12.96
N GLU A 136 -13.84 11.60 -12.21
CA GLU A 136 -14.04 12.29 -10.95
C GLU A 136 -13.72 11.31 -9.81
N VAL A 137 -12.96 11.77 -8.81
CA VAL A 137 -12.59 10.98 -7.63
C VAL A 137 -12.99 11.75 -6.39
N LEU A 138 -13.82 11.13 -5.57
CA LEU A 138 -14.33 11.71 -4.32
C LEU A 138 -13.91 10.84 -3.15
N THR A 139 -12.95 11.31 -2.37
CA THR A 139 -12.56 10.72 -1.09
C THR A 139 -13.57 11.10 0.00
N TYR A 140 -13.56 10.41 1.12
CA TYR A 140 -14.49 10.63 2.24
C TYR A 140 -15.98 10.51 1.89
N HIS A 141 -16.31 9.75 0.83
CA HIS A 141 -17.67 9.49 0.37
C HIS A 141 -18.03 8.01 0.59
N GLN A 142 -18.71 7.73 1.68
CA GLN A 142 -19.15 6.36 2.01
C GLN A 142 -20.45 6.00 1.29
N VAL A 143 -20.42 4.99 0.43
CA VAL A 143 -21.65 4.43 -0.15
C VAL A 143 -22.49 3.79 0.94
N THR A 144 -23.74 4.26 1.09
CA THR A 144 -24.67 3.82 2.13
C THR A 144 -25.84 3.02 1.58
N SER A 145 -26.19 3.22 0.31
CA SER A 145 -27.24 2.44 -0.37
C SER A 145 -27.03 2.38 -1.89
N LEU A 146 -27.70 1.44 -2.53
CA LEU A 146 -27.77 1.34 -3.99
C LEU A 146 -29.17 1.75 -4.46
N ILE A 147 -29.22 2.56 -5.52
CA ILE A 147 -30.47 2.99 -6.14
C ILE A 147 -30.89 1.93 -7.14
N LYS A 148 -32.10 1.40 -6.97
CA LYS A 148 -32.65 0.35 -7.83
C LYS A 148 -33.88 0.82 -8.59
N GLU A 149 -34.02 0.36 -9.84
CA GLU A 149 -35.22 0.45 -10.67
C GLU A 149 -35.56 -0.99 -11.13
N GLY A 150 -36.50 -1.62 -10.42
CA GLY A 150 -36.77 -3.04 -10.60
C GLY A 150 -35.59 -3.94 -10.23
N ASP A 151 -35.12 -4.74 -11.18
CA ASP A 151 -33.95 -5.63 -11.05
C ASP A 151 -32.59 -4.96 -11.39
N ARG A 152 -32.61 -3.66 -11.70
CA ARG A 152 -31.42 -2.91 -12.13
C ARG A 152 -30.93 -1.94 -11.06
N VAL A 153 -29.63 -1.96 -10.81
CA VAL A 153 -28.91 -0.90 -10.08
C VAL A 153 -28.64 0.26 -11.05
N VAL A 154 -29.07 1.47 -10.68
CA VAL A 154 -28.98 2.69 -11.51
C VAL A 154 -28.24 3.82 -10.84
N GLY A 155 -27.54 3.53 -9.73
CA GLY A 155 -26.75 4.51 -9.00
C GLY A 155 -26.52 4.13 -7.55
N VAL A 156 -25.98 5.08 -6.80
CA VAL A 156 -25.66 4.93 -5.38
C VAL A 156 -26.04 6.17 -4.59
N GLU A 157 -26.37 6.00 -3.32
CA GLU A 157 -26.35 7.06 -2.34
C GLU A 157 -25.06 6.96 -1.52
N ALA A 158 -24.41 8.09 -1.29
CA ALA A 158 -23.21 8.17 -0.48
C ALA A 158 -23.36 9.27 0.59
N TYR A 159 -22.68 9.07 1.71
CA TYR A 159 -22.55 10.06 2.75
C TYR A 159 -21.15 10.71 2.66
N ASP A 160 -21.13 12.01 2.38
CA ASP A 160 -19.95 12.85 2.44
C ASP A 160 -19.64 13.12 3.91
N THR A 161 -18.58 12.52 4.46
CA THR A 161 -18.23 12.64 5.88
C THR A 161 -17.58 13.97 6.22
N GLN A 162 -17.03 14.69 5.24
CA GLN A 162 -16.45 16.02 5.41
C GLN A 162 -17.54 17.09 5.46
N ALA A 163 -18.42 17.11 4.46
CA ALA A 163 -19.53 18.04 4.40
C ALA A 163 -20.74 17.60 5.24
N ARG A 164 -20.73 16.40 5.83
CA ARG A 164 -21.80 15.80 6.63
C ARG A 164 -23.17 15.79 5.93
N GLN A 165 -23.17 15.45 4.65
CA GLN A 165 -24.38 15.44 3.84
C GLN A 165 -24.50 14.19 2.97
N LYS A 166 -25.73 13.81 2.65
CA LYS A 166 -26.02 12.75 1.70
C LYS A 166 -25.91 13.30 0.28
N LYS A 167 -25.32 12.49 -0.62
CA LYS A 167 -25.23 12.75 -2.05
C LYS A 167 -25.76 11.56 -2.84
N THR A 168 -26.35 11.83 -3.99
CA THR A 168 -26.93 10.83 -4.89
C THR A 168 -26.23 10.90 -6.23
N PHE A 169 -25.76 9.75 -6.70
CA PHE A 169 -25.08 9.60 -7.98
C PHE A 169 -25.79 8.56 -8.85
N ARG A 170 -26.12 8.93 -10.08
CA ARG A 170 -26.76 8.03 -11.05
C ARG A 170 -25.75 7.56 -12.09
N SER A 171 -25.85 6.26 -12.46
CA SER A 171 -24.97 5.64 -13.44
C SER A 171 -25.70 4.52 -14.19
N ARG A 172 -25.19 4.18 -15.37
CA ARG A 172 -25.69 3.01 -16.13
C ARG A 172 -25.21 1.69 -15.56
N LEU A 173 -24.07 1.71 -14.82
CA LEU A 173 -23.44 0.55 -14.23
C LEU A 173 -22.66 0.98 -12.97
N VAL A 174 -22.71 0.16 -11.93
CA VAL A 174 -21.94 0.31 -10.69
C VAL A 174 -20.95 -0.84 -10.58
N ILE A 175 -19.68 -0.52 -10.33
CA ILE A 175 -18.63 -1.48 -10.02
C ILE A 175 -18.34 -1.43 -8.52
N ASN A 176 -18.56 -2.55 -7.85
CA ASN A 176 -18.15 -2.76 -6.48
C ASN A 176 -16.70 -3.23 -6.45
N ALA A 177 -15.80 -2.32 -6.15
CA ALA A 177 -14.38 -2.57 -5.91
C ALA A 177 -14.00 -2.34 -4.42
N GLY A 178 -14.96 -2.55 -3.52
CA GLY A 178 -14.85 -2.26 -2.07
C GLY A 178 -13.92 -3.18 -1.28
N GLY A 179 -13.09 -4.01 -1.95
CA GLY A 179 -12.15 -4.90 -1.29
C GLY A 179 -12.85 -5.81 -0.27
N ILE A 180 -12.35 -5.86 0.95
CA ILE A 180 -12.96 -6.70 2.00
C ILE A 180 -14.37 -6.25 2.41
N TRP A 181 -14.73 -4.99 2.23
CA TRP A 181 -16.09 -4.47 2.47
C TRP A 181 -17.03 -4.72 1.28
N GLY A 182 -16.52 -5.28 0.17
CA GLY A 182 -17.30 -5.58 -1.03
C GLY A 182 -18.50 -6.50 -0.80
N HIS A 183 -18.44 -7.40 0.21
CA HIS A 183 -19.58 -8.23 0.60
C HIS A 183 -20.76 -7.38 1.11
N HIS A 184 -20.49 -6.32 1.89
CA HIS A 184 -21.50 -5.41 2.39
C HIS A 184 -22.15 -4.63 1.24
N ILE A 185 -21.35 -4.08 0.32
CA ILE A 185 -21.85 -3.37 -0.85
C ILE A 185 -22.72 -4.33 -1.73
N ALA A 186 -22.29 -5.58 -1.93
CA ALA A 186 -23.06 -6.56 -2.67
C ALA A 186 -24.40 -6.89 -2.00
N SER A 187 -24.44 -6.96 -0.66
CA SER A 187 -25.68 -7.21 0.08
C SER A 187 -26.72 -6.10 -0.10
N LEU A 188 -26.30 -4.84 -0.28
CA LEU A 188 -27.19 -3.72 -0.62
C LEU A 188 -27.87 -3.90 -1.99
N ALA A 189 -27.24 -4.65 -2.89
CA ALA A 189 -27.82 -5.06 -4.16
C ALA A 189 -28.76 -6.27 -4.03
N GLY A 190 -28.73 -7.00 -2.93
CA GLY A 190 -29.35 -8.32 -2.77
C GLY A 190 -28.52 -9.43 -3.40
N ALA A 191 -27.24 -9.20 -3.64
CA ALA A 191 -26.26 -10.15 -4.14
C ALA A 191 -25.32 -10.60 -3.02
N THR A 192 -24.64 -11.74 -3.21
CA THR A 192 -23.68 -12.27 -2.24
C THR A 192 -22.27 -12.35 -2.83
N VAL A 193 -21.28 -11.98 -2.02
CA VAL A 193 -19.86 -12.23 -2.29
C VAL A 193 -19.27 -12.88 -1.03
N ASN A 194 -18.88 -14.15 -1.13
CA ASN A 194 -18.33 -14.89 -0.01
C ASN A 194 -16.87 -14.47 0.22
N MET A 195 -16.68 -13.51 1.12
CA MET A 195 -15.36 -13.02 1.47
C MET A 195 -14.78 -13.78 2.64
N PHE A 196 -13.47 -13.98 2.63
CA PHE A 196 -12.71 -14.51 3.75
C PHE A 196 -11.74 -13.44 4.25
N PRO A 197 -12.03 -12.77 5.37
CA PRO A 197 -11.15 -11.73 5.92
C PRO A 197 -9.88 -12.33 6.52
N ALA A 198 -8.81 -12.39 5.74
CA ALA A 198 -7.50 -12.87 6.19
C ALA A 198 -6.62 -11.71 6.65
N LYS A 199 -6.53 -11.49 7.96
CA LYS A 199 -5.64 -10.51 8.57
C LYS A 199 -4.18 -10.93 8.41
N GLY A 200 -3.30 -9.95 8.17
CA GLY A 200 -1.85 -10.12 8.20
C GLY A 200 -1.20 -8.96 8.91
N ALA A 201 -0.42 -9.23 9.96
CA ALA A 201 0.35 -8.26 10.70
C ALA A 201 1.75 -8.06 10.08
N LEU A 202 2.29 -6.86 10.24
CA LEU A 202 3.60 -6.45 9.74
C LEU A 202 4.30 -5.57 10.78
N LEU A 203 5.64 -5.58 10.75
CA LEU A 203 6.49 -4.65 11.52
C LEU A 203 7.33 -3.80 10.57
N ILE A 204 7.49 -2.53 10.93
CA ILE A 204 8.40 -1.59 10.28
C ILE A 204 9.58 -1.35 11.23
N PHE A 205 10.80 -1.47 10.71
CA PHE A 205 12.04 -1.26 11.45
C PHE A 205 12.66 0.10 11.17
N GLY A 206 13.47 0.58 12.13
CA GLY A 206 13.99 1.94 12.20
C GLY A 206 14.99 2.34 11.14
N HIS A 207 15.50 1.40 10.36
CA HIS A 207 16.37 1.66 9.23
C HIS A 207 16.29 0.52 8.20
N ARG A 208 16.85 0.77 7.04
CA ARG A 208 16.92 -0.21 5.95
C ARG A 208 18.05 -1.21 6.25
N VAL A 209 17.66 -2.41 6.69
CA VAL A 209 18.60 -3.50 7.01
C VAL A 209 19.06 -4.23 5.75
N ASN A 210 18.15 -4.45 4.80
CA ASN A 210 18.39 -5.25 3.59
C ASN A 210 18.25 -4.41 2.31
N ASN A 211 18.98 -4.82 1.26
CA ASN A 211 18.92 -4.20 -0.07
C ASN A 211 18.09 -5.02 -1.07
N MET A 212 18.06 -6.33 -0.90
CA MET A 212 17.24 -7.24 -1.69
C MET A 212 16.04 -7.70 -0.88
N VAL A 213 14.97 -8.11 -1.54
CA VAL A 213 13.90 -8.83 -0.84
C VAL A 213 14.43 -10.18 -0.37
N ILE A 214 14.22 -10.53 0.91
CA ILE A 214 14.64 -11.83 1.45
C ILE A 214 13.39 -12.66 1.79
N ASN A 215 13.33 -13.88 1.23
CA ASN A 215 12.28 -14.86 1.48
C ASN A 215 12.88 -16.18 1.99
N ARG A 216 12.06 -17.02 2.63
CA ARG A 216 12.42 -18.43 2.92
C ARG A 216 12.08 -19.31 1.73
N CYS A 217 13.02 -20.16 1.33
CA CYS A 217 12.84 -21.19 0.29
C CYS A 217 12.18 -22.44 0.88
N ARG A 218 10.90 -22.32 1.21
CA ARG A 218 10.06 -23.39 1.79
C ARG A 218 8.60 -23.17 1.43
N LYS A 219 7.72 -24.10 1.82
CA LYS A 219 6.26 -23.83 1.75
C LYS A 219 5.92 -22.55 2.51
N PRO A 220 5.07 -21.68 1.96
CA PRO A 220 4.73 -20.39 2.56
C PRO A 220 4.27 -20.49 4.01
N ALA A 221 4.93 -19.77 4.93
CA ALA A 221 4.62 -19.69 6.35
C ALA A 221 4.53 -18.23 6.84
N ASP A 222 4.36 -18.01 8.15
CA ASP A 222 4.33 -16.68 8.75
C ASP A 222 5.71 -16.03 8.72
N ALA A 223 5.74 -14.69 8.56
CA ALA A 223 6.95 -13.87 8.62
C ALA A 223 8.09 -14.30 7.67
N ASP A 224 7.75 -14.81 6.50
CA ASP A 224 8.74 -15.33 5.53
C ASP A 224 9.30 -14.26 4.58
N ILE A 225 8.87 -13.00 4.68
CA ILE A 225 9.20 -11.98 3.69
C ILE A 225 9.72 -10.73 4.38
N LEU A 226 10.97 -10.38 4.10
CA LEU A 226 11.60 -9.12 4.49
C LEU A 226 11.77 -8.25 3.24
N VAL A 227 11.12 -7.09 3.21
CA VAL A 227 11.11 -6.17 2.06
C VAL A 227 11.86 -4.88 2.44
N PRO A 228 12.83 -4.44 1.62
CA PRO A 228 13.43 -3.12 1.81
C PRO A 228 12.42 -2.02 1.42
N GLY A 229 12.38 -0.96 2.18
CA GLY A 229 11.75 0.31 1.81
C GLY A 229 12.82 1.36 1.52
N ASP A 230 12.43 2.61 1.33
CA ASP A 230 13.37 3.70 1.06
C ASP A 230 14.38 3.86 2.20
N THR A 231 13.91 4.24 3.40
CA THR A 231 14.74 4.46 4.60
C THR A 231 14.54 3.38 5.68
N ILE A 232 13.68 2.42 5.47
CA ILE A 232 13.21 1.42 6.42
C ILE A 232 13.25 0.01 5.83
N CYS A 233 12.89 -1.00 6.62
CA CYS A 233 12.49 -2.31 6.10
C CYS A 233 11.25 -2.85 6.82
N LEU A 234 10.58 -3.81 6.18
CA LEU A 234 9.33 -4.38 6.66
C LEU A 234 9.39 -5.90 6.67
N ILE A 235 9.01 -6.50 7.81
CA ILE A 235 8.80 -7.96 7.90
C ILE A 235 7.30 -8.28 7.92
N GLY A 236 6.89 -9.30 7.20
CA GLY A 236 5.50 -9.77 7.15
C GLY A 236 5.34 -11.09 6.40
N THR A 237 4.20 -11.68 6.51
CA THR A 237 3.02 -11.35 7.30
C THR A 237 2.58 -12.56 8.09
N THR A 238 1.85 -12.33 9.20
CA THR A 238 1.03 -13.38 9.82
C THR A 238 -0.19 -13.70 8.95
N SER A 239 -0.95 -14.72 9.29
CA SER A 239 -2.23 -15.00 8.66
C SER A 239 -3.22 -15.59 9.66
N SER A 240 -4.30 -14.86 9.92
CA SER A 240 -5.39 -15.29 10.79
C SER A 240 -6.73 -14.79 10.25
N ARG A 241 -7.82 -15.52 10.52
CA ARG A 241 -9.18 -15.06 10.20
C ARG A 241 -9.58 -13.95 11.16
N LEU A 242 -10.16 -12.87 10.63
CA LEU A 242 -10.68 -11.76 11.40
C LEU A 242 -12.21 -11.70 11.26
N PRO A 243 -12.98 -11.54 12.36
CA PRO A 243 -14.41 -11.25 12.28
C PRO A 243 -14.68 -9.93 11.53
N TYR A 244 -15.81 -9.86 10.80
CA TYR A 244 -16.13 -8.68 9.99
C TYR A 244 -16.31 -7.40 10.80
N ASP A 245 -16.85 -7.47 12.01
CA ASP A 245 -17.04 -6.36 12.94
C ASP A 245 -15.73 -5.79 13.51
N GLN A 246 -14.60 -6.49 13.31
CA GLN A 246 -13.27 -6.07 13.76
C GLN A 246 -12.40 -5.50 12.61
N ILE A 247 -12.88 -5.51 11.37
CA ILE A 247 -12.07 -5.07 10.21
C ILE A 247 -11.68 -3.60 10.31
N ASP A 248 -12.56 -2.74 10.79
CA ASP A 248 -12.31 -1.30 10.89
C ASP A 248 -11.44 -0.93 12.10
N ASP A 249 -11.40 -1.76 13.15
CA ASP A 249 -10.57 -1.58 14.35
C ASP A 249 -9.63 -2.76 14.61
N MET A 250 -9.01 -3.29 13.55
CA MET A 250 -8.07 -4.41 13.67
C MET A 250 -6.83 -4.02 14.47
N LYS A 251 -6.41 -4.92 15.37
CA LYS A 251 -5.24 -4.75 16.22
C LYS A 251 -4.19 -5.81 15.90
N VAL A 252 -2.92 -5.43 16.00
CA VAL A 252 -1.80 -6.39 16.05
C VAL A 252 -1.67 -6.88 17.47
N THR A 253 -1.54 -8.19 17.65
CA THR A 253 -1.39 -8.79 18.99
C THR A 253 0.09 -8.97 19.35
N PRO A 254 0.44 -9.07 20.64
CA PRO A 254 1.80 -9.39 21.07
C PRO A 254 2.35 -10.67 20.46
N GLU A 255 1.52 -11.71 20.35
CA GLU A 255 1.89 -13.01 19.78
C GLU A 255 2.24 -12.89 18.29
N GLU A 256 1.53 -12.04 17.54
CA GLU A 256 1.86 -11.76 16.14
C GLU A 256 3.21 -11.02 16.04
N VAL A 257 3.49 -10.10 16.95
CA VAL A 257 4.79 -9.41 17.02
C VAL A 257 5.92 -10.39 17.31
N ASP A 258 5.74 -11.28 18.29
CA ASP A 258 6.74 -12.30 18.64
C ASP A 258 7.05 -13.24 17.48
N ILE A 259 6.03 -13.67 16.73
CA ILE A 259 6.21 -14.48 15.51
C ILE A 259 7.03 -13.71 14.47
N LEU A 260 6.66 -12.45 14.21
CA LEU A 260 7.35 -11.61 13.20
C LEU A 260 8.80 -11.36 13.56
N LEU A 261 9.12 -11.11 14.83
CA LEU A 261 10.48 -10.93 15.30
C LEU A 261 11.31 -12.20 15.22
N LYS A 262 10.75 -13.32 15.71
CA LYS A 262 11.43 -14.61 15.73
C LYS A 262 11.79 -15.12 14.34
N GLU A 263 10.82 -15.09 13.41
CA GLU A 263 11.06 -15.57 12.04
C GLU A 263 11.81 -14.53 11.21
N GLY A 264 11.60 -13.22 11.46
CA GLY A 264 12.36 -12.15 10.81
C GLY A 264 13.85 -12.20 11.12
N ALA A 265 14.23 -12.46 12.37
CA ALA A 265 15.63 -12.64 12.78
C ALA A 265 16.30 -13.85 12.11
N LYS A 266 15.52 -14.84 11.64
CA LYS A 266 16.06 -15.94 10.84
C LYS A 266 16.39 -15.52 9.39
N LEU A 267 15.68 -14.53 8.84
CA LEU A 267 16.00 -13.96 7.52
C LEU A 267 17.22 -13.06 7.60
N ALA A 268 17.21 -12.11 8.54
CA ALA A 268 18.28 -11.14 8.80
C ALA A 268 18.45 -10.98 10.32
N PRO A 269 19.51 -11.56 10.91
CA PRO A 269 19.72 -11.56 12.38
C PRO A 269 19.76 -10.15 13.00
N GLU A 270 20.19 -9.14 12.25
CA GLU A 270 20.24 -7.75 12.68
C GLU A 270 18.87 -7.17 13.11
N LEU A 271 17.78 -7.77 12.62
CA LEU A 271 16.42 -7.36 13.02
C LEU A 271 16.16 -7.54 14.52
N ALA A 272 16.86 -8.47 15.19
CA ALA A 272 16.71 -8.69 16.62
C ALA A 272 17.12 -7.47 17.47
N ASP A 273 18.08 -6.70 16.97
CA ASP A 273 18.64 -5.52 17.65
C ASP A 273 18.16 -4.19 17.03
N THR A 274 17.34 -4.27 15.98
CA THR A 274 16.85 -3.08 15.28
C THR A 274 15.55 -2.58 15.92
N ARG A 275 15.51 -1.27 16.23
CA ARG A 275 14.31 -0.64 16.78
C ARG A 275 13.10 -0.82 15.86
N ILE A 276 11.98 -1.23 16.43
CA ILE A 276 10.71 -1.32 15.73
C ILE A 276 10.03 0.05 15.79
N LEU A 277 9.66 0.61 14.64
CA LEU A 277 8.97 1.90 14.55
C LEU A 277 7.46 1.76 14.74
N ARG A 278 6.90 0.71 14.12
CA ARG A 278 5.44 0.56 14.02
C ARG A 278 5.06 -0.88 13.71
N ALA A 279 3.96 -1.33 14.32
CA ALA A 279 3.21 -2.51 13.88
C ALA A 279 1.93 -2.05 13.18
N TYR A 280 1.50 -2.78 12.15
CA TYR A 280 0.19 -2.57 11.53
C TYR A 280 -0.33 -3.86 10.92
N ALA A 281 -1.61 -3.88 10.58
CA ALA A 281 -2.22 -5.03 9.92
C ALA A 281 -3.08 -4.60 8.74
N GLY A 282 -3.16 -5.47 7.74
CA GLY A 282 -4.09 -5.38 6.63
C GLY A 282 -4.98 -6.61 6.56
N VAL A 283 -6.13 -6.49 5.90
CA VAL A 283 -7.04 -7.63 5.66
C VAL A 283 -7.08 -7.91 4.17
N ARG A 284 -6.67 -9.14 3.81
CA ARG A 284 -6.73 -9.60 2.42
C ARG A 284 -8.17 -9.91 2.05
N PRO A 285 -8.68 -9.39 0.92
CA PRO A 285 -10.03 -9.67 0.45
C PRO A 285 -10.08 -10.99 -0.31
N LEU A 286 -9.84 -12.11 0.38
CA LEU A 286 -9.91 -13.43 -0.24
C LEU A 286 -11.36 -13.84 -0.50
N VAL A 287 -11.59 -14.58 -1.56
CA VAL A 287 -12.89 -15.20 -1.85
C VAL A 287 -12.73 -16.69 -1.66
N ALA A 288 -13.47 -17.25 -0.72
CA ALA A 288 -13.37 -18.66 -0.35
C ALA A 288 -14.68 -19.39 -0.55
N THR A 289 -14.53 -20.65 -0.98
CA THR A 289 -15.59 -21.66 -0.92
C THR A 289 -15.44 -22.57 0.29
N ASP A 290 -14.28 -22.53 0.98
CA ASP A 290 -13.90 -23.45 2.06
C ASP A 290 -13.55 -22.73 3.37
N ASP A 291 -13.68 -23.48 4.49
CA ASP A 291 -13.40 -23.03 5.86
C ASP A 291 -11.93 -23.24 6.29
N ASP A 292 -10.94 -22.86 5.49
CA ASP A 292 -9.55 -22.84 5.94
C ASP A 292 -9.35 -21.73 7.00
N PRO A 293 -9.10 -22.08 8.29
CA PRO A 293 -9.00 -21.08 9.36
C PRO A 293 -7.87 -20.06 9.16
N SER A 294 -6.83 -20.42 8.39
CA SER A 294 -5.67 -19.55 8.14
C SER A 294 -5.81 -18.68 6.89
N GLY A 295 -6.66 -19.08 5.94
CA GLY A 295 -6.79 -18.46 4.62
C GLY A 295 -5.54 -18.59 3.74
N ARG A 296 -4.56 -19.43 4.13
CA ARG A 296 -3.29 -19.57 3.37
C ARG A 296 -3.45 -20.36 2.09
N ASN A 297 -4.33 -21.37 2.12
CA ASN A 297 -4.58 -22.26 0.98
C ASN A 297 -5.67 -21.71 0.05
N ILE A 298 -6.31 -20.59 0.39
CA ILE A 298 -7.28 -19.93 -0.48
C ILE A 298 -6.53 -19.26 -1.63
N SER A 299 -6.93 -19.54 -2.87
CA SER A 299 -6.35 -18.88 -4.05
C SER A 299 -6.44 -17.36 -3.95
N ARG A 300 -5.42 -16.70 -4.43
CA ARG A 300 -5.32 -15.24 -4.54
C ARG A 300 -5.58 -14.76 -5.95
N GLY A 301 -6.29 -15.56 -6.74
CA GLY A 301 -6.73 -15.23 -8.08
C GLY A 301 -7.68 -14.02 -8.10
N ILE A 302 -7.83 -13.44 -9.27
CA ILE A 302 -8.76 -12.34 -9.53
C ILE A 302 -10.18 -12.90 -9.63
N VAL A 303 -11.13 -12.29 -8.92
CA VAL A 303 -12.54 -12.67 -8.95
C VAL A 303 -13.39 -11.52 -9.49
N LEU A 304 -13.92 -11.70 -10.70
CA LEU A 304 -14.83 -10.77 -11.35
C LEU A 304 -16.23 -11.41 -11.43
N LEU A 305 -17.22 -10.76 -10.83
CA LEU A 305 -18.59 -11.26 -10.73
C LEU A 305 -19.54 -10.35 -11.51
N ASP A 306 -20.14 -10.88 -12.56
CA ASP A 306 -21.27 -10.25 -13.23
C ASP A 306 -22.58 -10.68 -12.54
N HIS A 307 -23.13 -9.80 -11.72
CA HIS A 307 -24.33 -10.08 -10.93
C HIS A 307 -25.62 -10.19 -11.78
N GLU A 308 -25.62 -9.70 -13.03
CA GLU A 308 -26.74 -9.90 -13.94
C GLU A 308 -26.90 -11.38 -14.31
N THR A 309 -25.80 -12.04 -14.66
CA THR A 309 -25.83 -13.45 -15.06
C THR A 309 -25.89 -14.39 -13.86
N ARG A 310 -25.30 -13.99 -12.72
CA ARG A 310 -25.18 -14.84 -11.55
C ARG A 310 -26.36 -14.71 -10.58
N ASP A 311 -26.82 -13.50 -10.32
CA ASP A 311 -27.78 -13.18 -9.23
C ASP A 311 -29.08 -12.52 -9.78
N GLY A 312 -29.18 -12.27 -11.07
CA GLY A 312 -30.30 -11.56 -11.70
C GLY A 312 -30.32 -10.04 -11.43
N VAL A 313 -29.22 -9.48 -10.92
CA VAL A 313 -29.09 -8.05 -10.58
C VAL A 313 -28.38 -7.31 -11.72
N LYS A 314 -29.14 -6.61 -12.55
CA LYS A 314 -28.61 -5.84 -13.68
C LYS A 314 -27.86 -4.59 -13.24
N GLY A 315 -26.89 -4.15 -14.04
CA GLY A 315 -26.18 -2.89 -13.81
C GLY A 315 -25.20 -2.92 -12.62
N PHE A 316 -24.84 -4.11 -12.12
CA PHE A 316 -23.96 -4.28 -10.98
C PHE A 316 -22.90 -5.36 -11.23
N ILE A 317 -21.63 -5.03 -10.92
CA ILE A 317 -20.48 -5.92 -11.07
C ILE A 317 -19.67 -5.83 -9.79
N SER A 318 -19.05 -6.93 -9.34
CA SER A 318 -18.06 -6.92 -8.26
C SER A 318 -16.71 -7.42 -8.76
N ILE A 319 -15.62 -6.74 -8.37
CA ILE A 319 -14.24 -7.16 -8.59
C ILE A 319 -13.53 -7.23 -7.23
N THR A 320 -12.85 -8.34 -6.95
CA THR A 320 -12.16 -8.57 -5.67
C THR A 320 -11.07 -9.64 -5.83
N GLY A 321 -10.37 -10.00 -4.74
CA GLY A 321 -9.24 -10.92 -4.79
C GLY A 321 -7.98 -10.23 -5.31
N GLY A 322 -7.15 -10.98 -6.04
CA GLY A 322 -5.92 -10.47 -6.61
C GLY A 322 -4.87 -10.07 -5.57
N LYS A 323 -3.88 -9.34 -6.04
CA LYS A 323 -2.73 -8.82 -5.25
C LYS A 323 -2.50 -7.36 -5.63
N LEU A 324 -1.73 -6.62 -4.81
CA LEU A 324 -1.43 -5.22 -5.14
C LEU A 324 -0.90 -5.07 -6.57
N MET A 325 0.08 -5.86 -7.00
CA MET A 325 0.66 -5.71 -8.32
C MET A 325 -0.23 -6.19 -9.47
N THR A 326 -1.27 -6.97 -9.22
CA THR A 326 -2.22 -7.39 -10.28
C THR A 326 -3.40 -6.43 -10.44
N TYR A 327 -3.35 -5.24 -9.80
CA TYR A 327 -4.45 -4.27 -9.84
C TYR A 327 -4.80 -3.82 -11.26
N ARG A 328 -3.78 -3.66 -12.13
CA ARG A 328 -3.96 -3.23 -13.51
C ARG A 328 -4.75 -4.30 -14.30
N LEU A 329 -4.36 -5.57 -14.19
CA LEU A 329 -5.04 -6.69 -14.82
C LEU A 329 -6.49 -6.83 -14.31
N MET A 330 -6.70 -6.65 -12.99
CA MET A 330 -8.06 -6.60 -12.42
C MET A 330 -8.91 -5.50 -13.06
N ALA A 331 -8.33 -4.31 -13.20
CA ALA A 331 -9.00 -3.17 -13.81
C ALA A 331 -9.30 -3.40 -15.31
N GLU A 332 -8.37 -4.02 -16.03
CA GLU A 332 -8.56 -4.43 -17.43
C GLU A 332 -9.77 -5.36 -17.57
N TRP A 333 -9.82 -6.45 -16.80
CA TRP A 333 -10.95 -7.40 -16.87
C TRP A 333 -12.28 -6.73 -16.51
N ALA A 334 -12.30 -5.88 -15.49
CA ALA A 334 -13.52 -5.14 -15.13
C ALA A 334 -13.93 -4.15 -16.21
N ALA A 335 -12.98 -3.42 -16.80
CA ALA A 335 -13.23 -2.45 -17.86
C ALA A 335 -13.73 -3.12 -19.16
N ASP A 336 -13.16 -4.27 -19.52
CA ASP A 336 -13.58 -5.04 -20.69
C ASP A 336 -15.03 -5.53 -20.54
N LEU A 337 -15.40 -6.05 -19.36
CA LEU A 337 -16.77 -6.44 -19.06
C LEU A 337 -17.73 -5.24 -19.14
N VAL A 338 -17.32 -4.09 -18.58
CA VAL A 338 -18.10 -2.83 -18.66
C VAL A 338 -18.27 -2.37 -20.10
N CYS A 339 -17.20 -2.33 -20.88
CA CYS A 339 -17.24 -1.95 -22.29
C CYS A 339 -18.19 -2.86 -23.07
N LYS A 340 -18.10 -4.18 -22.88
CA LYS A 340 -19.03 -5.16 -23.48
C LYS A 340 -20.49 -4.86 -23.12
N LYS A 341 -20.79 -4.61 -21.83
CA LYS A 341 -22.15 -4.31 -21.37
C LYS A 341 -22.69 -2.97 -21.86
N LEU A 342 -21.82 -2.01 -22.10
CA LEU A 342 -22.18 -0.67 -22.58
C LEU A 342 -22.13 -0.54 -24.12
N GLY A 343 -21.72 -1.60 -24.83
CA GLY A 343 -21.58 -1.60 -26.29
C GLY A 343 -20.43 -0.70 -26.79
N VAL A 344 -19.37 -0.56 -25.99
CA VAL A 344 -18.16 0.20 -26.35
C VAL A 344 -17.09 -0.78 -26.82
N SER A 345 -16.52 -0.54 -27.99
CA SER A 345 -15.40 -1.33 -28.53
C SER A 345 -14.12 -0.51 -28.40
N GLN A 346 -13.36 -0.79 -27.35
CA GLN A 346 -12.06 -0.13 -27.06
C GLN A 346 -11.13 -1.16 -26.44
N SER A 347 -9.93 -1.30 -26.99
CA SER A 347 -8.88 -2.15 -26.39
C SER A 347 -8.21 -1.46 -25.20
N CYS A 348 -7.83 -2.24 -24.20
CA CYS A 348 -7.02 -1.75 -23.10
C CYS A 348 -5.61 -1.41 -23.60
N ILE A 349 -5.08 -0.27 -23.16
CA ILE A 349 -3.72 0.21 -23.52
C ILE A 349 -2.82 0.38 -22.28
N THR A 350 -3.33 0.08 -21.08
CA THR A 350 -2.65 0.40 -19.81
C THR A 350 -1.35 -0.37 -19.59
N MET A 351 -1.14 -1.50 -20.27
CA MET A 351 0.11 -2.25 -20.19
C MET A 351 1.30 -1.54 -20.84
N ASP A 352 1.04 -0.62 -21.76
CA ASP A 352 2.06 0.10 -22.55
C ASP A 352 2.09 1.60 -22.26
N THR A 353 1.11 2.12 -21.51
CA THR A 353 1.01 3.55 -21.19
C THR A 353 1.69 3.84 -19.85
N PRO A 354 2.79 4.60 -19.81
CA PRO A 354 3.42 5.02 -18.57
C PRO A 354 2.46 5.84 -17.71
N LEU A 355 2.43 5.58 -16.41
CA LEU A 355 1.73 6.43 -15.45
C LEU A 355 2.39 7.80 -15.32
N PRO A 356 1.61 8.86 -15.01
CA PRO A 356 2.15 10.18 -14.74
C PRO A 356 3.26 10.14 -13.69
N GLY A 357 4.42 10.62 -14.05
CA GLY A 357 5.67 10.51 -13.28
C GLY A 357 6.66 9.48 -13.85
N SER A 358 6.21 8.55 -14.70
CA SER A 358 7.03 7.48 -15.28
C SER A 358 7.26 7.61 -16.79
N GLU A 359 6.93 8.75 -17.38
CA GLU A 359 7.03 8.97 -18.82
C GLU A 359 8.48 9.01 -19.32
N LYS A 360 9.43 9.37 -18.44
CA LYS A 360 10.86 9.39 -18.73
C LYS A 360 11.54 8.12 -18.23
N GLU A 361 12.45 7.58 -19.00
CA GLU A 361 13.09 6.29 -18.72
C GLU A 361 14.06 6.35 -17.53
N ASN A 362 14.70 7.49 -17.29
CA ASN A 362 15.74 7.64 -16.29
C ASN A 362 15.35 8.72 -15.26
N ILE A 363 15.12 8.28 -13.99
CA ILE A 363 14.82 9.16 -12.87
C ILE A 363 15.98 10.13 -12.58
N ASP A 364 17.24 9.70 -12.74
CA ASP A 364 18.41 10.56 -12.56
C ASP A 364 18.47 11.67 -13.62
N GLU A 365 18.01 11.39 -14.85
CA GLU A 365 17.90 12.42 -15.88
C GLU A 365 16.84 13.47 -15.57
N ILE A 366 15.75 13.10 -14.91
CA ILE A 366 14.72 14.06 -14.48
C ILE A 366 15.35 15.07 -13.52
N SER A 367 16.05 14.58 -12.50
CA SER A 367 16.67 15.44 -11.50
C SER A 367 17.73 16.37 -12.10
N THR A 368 18.58 15.87 -13.01
CA THR A 368 19.66 16.67 -13.65
C THR A 368 19.14 17.63 -14.73
N LYS A 369 18.02 17.33 -15.39
CA LYS A 369 17.37 18.26 -16.33
C LYS A 369 16.64 19.39 -15.62
N THR A 370 15.99 19.08 -14.50
CA THR A 370 15.23 20.05 -13.70
C THR A 370 16.18 20.96 -12.93
N TRP A 371 17.26 20.41 -12.39
CA TRP A 371 18.27 21.15 -11.63
C TRP A 371 19.69 20.75 -12.06
N SER A 372 20.55 21.72 -12.29
CA SER A 372 21.94 21.47 -12.71
C SER A 372 22.76 20.67 -11.67
N LYS A 373 22.43 20.79 -10.39
CA LYS A 373 23.03 20.05 -9.26
C LYS A 373 21.93 19.77 -8.23
N PRO A 374 21.14 18.70 -8.38
CA PRO A 374 20.05 18.41 -7.46
C PRO A 374 20.59 18.06 -6.08
N ASN A 375 20.01 18.66 -5.03
CA ASN A 375 20.26 18.30 -3.64
C ASN A 375 19.47 17.03 -3.23
N ALA A 376 19.66 16.54 -2.01
CA ALA A 376 19.00 15.34 -1.50
C ALA A 376 17.47 15.46 -1.52
N THR A 377 16.93 16.58 -1.08
CA THR A 377 15.49 16.87 -1.08
C THR A 377 14.86 16.81 -2.48
N GLN A 378 15.56 17.37 -3.47
CA GLN A 378 15.11 17.36 -4.85
C GLN A 378 15.12 15.95 -5.44
N LYS A 379 16.15 15.15 -5.14
CA LYS A 379 16.22 13.73 -5.53
C LYS A 379 15.13 12.91 -4.88
N ALA A 380 14.88 13.11 -3.58
CA ALA A 380 13.82 12.42 -2.85
C ALA A 380 12.42 12.76 -3.43
N SER A 381 12.17 14.03 -3.78
CA SER A 381 10.94 14.44 -4.45
C SER A 381 10.79 13.79 -5.83
N VAL A 382 11.88 13.64 -6.62
CA VAL A 382 11.84 12.90 -7.88
C VAL A 382 11.51 11.44 -7.66
N GLY A 383 12.07 10.80 -6.64
CA GLY A 383 11.73 9.42 -6.26
C GLY A 383 10.23 9.23 -5.98
N ARG A 384 9.58 10.21 -5.31
CA ARG A 384 8.15 10.13 -4.96
C ARG A 384 7.21 10.53 -6.10
N HIS A 385 7.59 11.50 -6.94
CA HIS A 385 6.67 12.11 -7.92
C HIS A 385 7.10 11.88 -9.39
N GLY A 386 8.30 11.33 -9.62
CA GLY A 386 8.84 11.16 -10.97
C GLY A 386 8.92 12.50 -11.71
N SER A 387 8.55 12.52 -12.98
CA SER A 387 8.55 13.74 -13.81
C SER A 387 7.60 14.84 -13.32
N ARG A 388 6.58 14.51 -12.50
CA ARG A 388 5.67 15.50 -11.90
C ARG A 388 6.36 16.46 -10.94
N VAL A 389 7.60 16.16 -10.54
CA VAL A 389 8.43 17.08 -9.74
C VAL A 389 8.61 18.45 -10.40
N GLU A 390 8.48 18.53 -11.73
CA GLU A 390 8.50 19.77 -12.48
C GLU A 390 7.39 20.77 -12.08
N ASN A 391 6.30 20.25 -11.48
CA ASN A 391 5.18 21.05 -10.93
C ASN A 391 5.44 21.53 -9.51
N ILE A 392 6.47 21.02 -8.84
CA ILE A 392 6.81 21.38 -7.45
C ILE A 392 7.71 22.60 -7.45
N LYS A 393 7.28 23.65 -6.77
CA LYS A 393 8.09 24.88 -6.63
C LYS A 393 9.22 24.62 -5.61
N LEU A 394 10.44 24.49 -6.07
CA LEU A 394 11.65 24.28 -5.26
C LEU A 394 12.77 25.28 -5.59
N SER A 395 12.41 26.42 -6.21
CA SER A 395 13.40 27.39 -6.75
C SER A 395 13.81 28.47 -5.74
N ASP A 396 13.04 28.68 -4.69
CA ASP A 396 13.36 29.66 -3.65
C ASP A 396 13.69 28.98 -2.31
N GLU A 397 14.38 29.71 -1.42
CA GLU A 397 14.87 29.19 -0.15
C GLU A 397 13.72 28.71 0.77
N TYR A 398 12.59 29.42 0.78
CA TYR A 398 11.44 29.04 1.58
C TYR A 398 10.81 27.72 1.12
N SER A 399 10.53 27.60 -0.18
CA SER A 399 9.92 26.40 -0.75
C SER A 399 10.82 25.17 -0.67
N SER A 400 12.16 25.38 -0.70
CA SER A 400 13.16 24.30 -0.57
C SER A 400 13.47 23.92 0.87
N SER A 401 13.01 24.69 1.86
CA SER A 401 13.20 24.39 3.28
C SER A 401 12.51 23.10 3.69
N LEU A 402 13.14 22.32 4.58
CA LEU A 402 12.65 21.02 5.02
C LEU A 402 11.49 21.14 6.01
N VAL A 403 10.45 20.37 5.76
CA VAL A 403 9.37 20.06 6.72
C VAL A 403 9.70 18.76 7.44
N CYS A 404 10.18 17.75 6.72
CA CYS A 404 10.54 16.45 7.27
C CYS A 404 11.99 16.11 6.88
N GLU A 405 12.86 16.01 7.87
CA GLU A 405 14.28 15.69 7.70
C GLU A 405 14.50 14.21 7.39
N CYS A 406 13.73 13.31 8.02
CA CYS A 406 13.87 11.85 7.84
C CYS A 406 13.55 11.39 6.41
N GLU A 407 12.56 12.03 5.77
CA GLU A 407 12.09 11.69 4.43
C GLU A 407 12.42 12.78 3.42
N GLU A 408 13.21 13.78 3.82
CA GLU A 408 13.67 14.89 2.96
C GLU A 408 12.54 15.58 2.19
N VAL A 409 11.41 15.88 2.89
CA VAL A 409 10.24 16.53 2.31
C VAL A 409 10.30 18.04 2.53
N SER A 410 10.15 18.81 1.46
CA SER A 410 10.18 20.28 1.48
C SER A 410 8.81 20.92 1.69
N ILE A 411 8.81 22.21 2.02
CA ILE A 411 7.60 23.05 2.05
C ILE A 411 6.91 23.07 0.68
N GLY A 412 7.68 23.18 -0.40
CA GLY A 412 7.14 23.19 -1.76
C GLY A 412 6.41 21.89 -2.12
N GLU A 413 6.95 20.74 -1.69
CA GLU A 413 6.31 19.45 -1.90
C GLU A 413 5.03 19.32 -1.06
N VAL A 414 5.04 19.76 0.20
CA VAL A 414 3.84 19.77 1.04
C VAL A 414 2.73 20.64 0.42
N LYS A 415 3.06 21.84 -0.07
CA LYS A 415 2.11 22.71 -0.74
C LYS A 415 1.55 22.09 -2.00
N TYR A 416 2.42 21.51 -2.85
CA TYR A 416 1.98 20.78 -4.03
C TYR A 416 0.99 19.66 -3.69
N ALA A 417 1.27 18.90 -2.64
CA ALA A 417 0.38 17.82 -2.23
C ALA A 417 -0.98 18.36 -1.74
N ILE A 418 -1.00 19.46 -1.02
CA ILE A 418 -2.25 20.10 -0.54
C ILE A 418 -3.06 20.65 -1.73
N ASP A 419 -2.41 21.32 -2.66
CA ASP A 419 -3.08 22.04 -3.76
C ASP A 419 -3.56 21.08 -4.87
N GLU A 420 -2.81 19.97 -5.15
CA GLU A 420 -3.01 19.17 -6.35
C GLU A 420 -3.38 17.69 -6.06
N LEU A 421 -3.19 17.19 -4.83
CA LEU A 421 -3.31 15.77 -4.54
C LEU A 421 -4.40 15.42 -3.50
N ASP A 422 -5.41 16.26 -3.36
CA ASP A 422 -6.59 16.02 -2.52
C ASP A 422 -6.23 15.66 -1.06
N VAL A 423 -5.50 16.56 -0.37
CA VAL A 423 -5.07 16.40 1.02
C VAL A 423 -6.01 17.15 1.96
N HIS A 424 -6.65 16.44 2.87
CA HIS A 424 -7.58 17.02 3.85
C HIS A 424 -7.01 17.11 5.27
N ASN A 425 -6.03 16.27 5.62
CA ASN A 425 -5.46 16.19 6.97
C ASN A 425 -4.02 15.63 6.93
N LEU A 426 -3.36 15.55 8.09
CA LEU A 426 -1.96 15.06 8.19
C LEU A 426 -1.78 13.60 7.78
N VAL A 427 -2.80 12.76 7.93
CA VAL A 427 -2.72 11.35 7.55
C VAL A 427 -2.75 11.21 6.03
N ASP A 428 -3.53 12.06 5.34
CA ASP A 428 -3.54 12.14 3.88
C ASP A 428 -2.21 12.68 3.38
N LEU A 429 -1.73 13.79 3.97
CA LEU A 429 -0.44 14.39 3.63
C LEU A 429 0.70 13.36 3.73
N ARG A 430 0.71 12.57 4.81
CA ARG A 430 1.68 11.48 5.00
C ARG A 430 1.67 10.49 3.83
N ARG A 431 0.49 10.13 3.33
CA ARG A 431 0.32 9.19 2.20
C ARG A 431 0.71 9.78 0.85
N ARG A 432 0.79 11.09 0.72
CA ARG A 432 1.20 11.79 -0.52
C ARG A 432 2.69 12.10 -0.56
N THR A 433 3.28 12.39 0.62
CA THR A 433 4.63 12.95 0.72
C THR A 433 5.58 12.15 1.61
N ARG A 434 5.07 11.14 2.34
CA ARG A 434 5.80 10.39 3.38
C ARG A 434 6.13 11.20 4.64
N VAL A 435 5.69 12.46 4.78
CA VAL A 435 5.83 13.23 6.05
C VAL A 435 5.36 12.39 7.23
N GLY A 436 6.22 12.20 8.22
CA GLY A 436 5.93 11.41 9.41
C GLY A 436 6.03 9.89 9.24
N MET A 437 6.58 9.39 8.12
CA MET A 437 6.83 7.95 7.90
C MET A 437 8.25 7.50 8.26
N GLY A 438 9.22 8.41 8.30
CA GLY A 438 10.61 8.09 8.60
C GLY A 438 10.87 7.74 10.07
N THR A 439 12.14 7.62 10.43
CA THR A 439 12.59 7.05 11.71
C THR A 439 12.04 7.74 12.95
N CYS A 440 11.74 9.05 12.92
CA CYS A 440 11.12 9.78 14.05
C CYS A 440 9.59 9.68 14.09
N GLN A 441 8.95 9.06 13.09
CA GLN A 441 7.51 8.85 13.02
C GLN A 441 6.66 10.11 13.23
N GLY A 442 7.15 11.27 12.74
CA GLY A 442 6.40 12.54 12.77
C GLY A 442 6.75 13.47 13.92
N GLU A 443 7.58 13.03 14.86
CA GLU A 443 7.95 13.77 16.05
C GLU A 443 8.48 15.19 15.77
N LEU A 444 9.35 15.34 14.77
CA LEU A 444 9.91 16.62 14.39
C LEU A 444 9.05 17.38 13.38
N CYS A 445 8.38 16.68 12.47
CA CYS A 445 7.73 17.30 11.32
C CYS A 445 6.23 17.50 11.46
N ALA A 446 5.51 16.72 12.28
CA ALA A 446 4.05 16.75 12.29
C ALA A 446 3.49 18.10 12.71
N CYS A 447 4.12 18.78 13.69
CA CYS A 447 3.70 20.12 14.12
C CYS A 447 3.87 21.18 13.00
N ARG A 448 5.00 21.15 12.28
CA ARG A 448 5.25 22.03 11.13
C ARG A 448 4.28 21.78 9.99
N ALA A 449 4.04 20.50 9.68
CA ALA A 449 3.10 20.09 8.66
C ALA A 449 1.65 20.47 9.01
N ALA A 450 1.25 20.36 10.30
CA ALA A 450 -0.06 20.80 10.77
C ALA A 450 -0.23 22.32 10.59
N GLY A 451 0.82 23.11 10.85
CA GLY A 451 0.81 24.56 10.61
C GLY A 451 0.62 24.90 9.14
N LEU A 452 1.37 24.25 8.24
CA LEU A 452 1.22 24.46 6.78
C LEU A 452 -0.17 24.07 6.27
N LEU A 453 -0.72 22.98 6.78
CA LEU A 453 -2.07 22.54 6.41
C LEU A 453 -3.15 23.50 6.92
N ALA A 454 -3.02 23.98 8.15
CA ALA A 454 -3.93 24.96 8.72
C ALA A 454 -3.88 26.32 7.98
N ASP A 455 -2.69 26.77 7.59
CA ASP A 455 -2.47 27.96 6.78
C ASP A 455 -3.13 27.82 5.40
N ALA A 456 -2.92 26.72 4.71
CA ALA A 456 -3.52 26.44 3.41
C ALA A 456 -5.07 26.41 3.46
N HIS A 457 -5.64 25.86 4.53
CA HIS A 457 -7.09 25.82 4.74
C HIS A 457 -7.64 27.08 5.43
N GLN A 458 -6.81 28.05 5.76
CA GLN A 458 -7.19 29.27 6.48
C GLN A 458 -7.94 29.00 7.79
N CYS A 459 -7.59 27.96 8.51
CA CYS A 459 -8.25 27.49 9.72
C CYS A 459 -7.24 27.02 10.77
N THR A 460 -6.79 27.93 11.63
CA THR A 460 -5.77 27.66 12.65
C THR A 460 -6.22 26.67 13.73
N ASP A 461 -7.51 26.69 14.08
CA ASP A 461 -8.08 25.79 15.11
C ASP A 461 -8.03 24.32 14.67
N ARG A 462 -7.92 24.07 13.39
CA ARG A 462 -7.81 22.76 12.81
C ARG A 462 -6.48 22.07 13.09
N ALA A 463 -5.39 22.85 13.22
CA ALA A 463 -4.03 22.31 13.40
C ALA A 463 -3.92 21.34 14.58
N LYS A 464 -4.52 21.67 15.74
CA LYS A 464 -4.54 20.80 16.92
C LYS A 464 -5.30 19.50 16.70
N ASN A 465 -6.45 19.57 16.03
CA ASN A 465 -7.29 18.41 15.75
C ASN A 465 -6.60 17.46 14.74
N ASP A 466 -5.99 18.01 13.71
CA ASP A 466 -5.22 17.24 12.73
C ASP A 466 -4.02 16.57 13.40
N LEU A 467 -3.30 17.28 14.26
CA LEU A 467 -2.17 16.74 15.00
C LEU A 467 -2.62 15.64 15.99
N LYS A 468 -3.71 15.85 16.72
CA LYS A 468 -4.30 14.84 17.62
C LYS A 468 -4.69 13.57 16.87
N SER A 469 -5.33 13.72 15.72
CA SER A 469 -5.72 12.59 14.86
C SER A 469 -4.49 11.82 14.34
N PHE A 470 -3.45 12.55 13.93
CA PHE A 470 -2.18 11.95 13.51
C PHE A 470 -1.50 11.15 14.62
N VAL A 471 -1.42 11.70 15.84
CA VAL A 471 -0.84 11.04 17.02
C VAL A 471 -1.63 9.79 17.39
N ASN A 472 -2.97 9.85 17.36
CA ASN A 472 -3.83 8.70 17.63
C ASN A 472 -3.60 7.58 16.60
N GLU A 473 -3.47 7.92 15.33
CA GLU A 473 -3.19 6.93 14.28
C GLU A 473 -1.78 6.33 14.42
N ARG A 474 -0.80 7.12 14.85
CA ARG A 474 0.54 6.65 15.20
C ARG A 474 0.50 5.68 16.38
N TRP A 475 -0.22 6.04 17.45
CA TRP A 475 -0.32 5.24 18.68
C TRP A 475 -0.88 3.84 18.44
N LYS A 476 -1.84 3.69 17.56
CA LYS A 476 -2.37 2.35 17.17
C LYS A 476 -1.28 1.40 16.71
N GLY A 477 -0.27 1.91 16.02
CA GLY A 477 0.85 1.11 15.54
C GLY A 477 1.99 0.94 16.56
N MET A 478 2.06 1.79 17.57
CA MET A 478 3.11 1.73 18.60
C MET A 478 2.71 0.89 19.81
N TYR A 479 1.44 0.91 20.17
CA TYR A 479 0.92 0.21 21.35
C TYR A 479 1.40 -1.25 21.46
N PRO A 480 1.33 -2.11 20.41
CA PRO A 480 1.71 -3.52 20.51
C PRO A 480 3.23 -3.75 20.60
N ILE A 481 4.05 -2.72 20.40
CA ILE A 481 5.53 -2.79 20.37
C ILE A 481 6.18 -1.84 21.38
N CYS A 482 5.43 -1.36 22.36
CA CYS A 482 5.88 -0.30 23.28
C CYS A 482 6.75 -0.86 24.41
N TRP A 483 7.98 -1.26 24.09
CA TRP A 483 9.03 -1.65 25.05
C TRP A 483 10.40 -1.17 24.58
N GLY A 484 11.44 -1.24 25.44
CA GLY A 484 12.82 -0.90 25.12
C GLY A 484 12.95 0.50 24.50
N ASP A 485 13.61 0.59 23.37
CA ASP A 485 13.84 1.86 22.67
C ASP A 485 12.55 2.48 22.13
N THR A 486 11.59 1.67 21.71
CA THR A 486 10.29 2.18 21.25
C THR A 486 9.51 2.84 22.37
N LEU A 487 9.58 2.31 23.60
CA LEU A 487 8.96 2.93 24.78
C LEU A 487 9.60 4.30 25.09
N ARG A 488 10.94 4.37 25.10
CA ARG A 488 11.67 5.65 25.33
C ARG A 488 11.28 6.71 24.31
N GLU A 489 11.21 6.34 23.04
CA GLU A 489 10.79 7.23 21.97
C GLU A 489 9.32 7.65 22.12
N SER A 490 8.45 6.76 22.58
CA SER A 490 7.05 7.09 22.86
C SER A 490 6.91 8.13 23.94
N GLU A 491 7.66 8.01 25.03
CA GLU A 491 7.69 8.98 26.12
C GLU A 491 8.26 10.32 25.66
N TYR A 492 9.36 10.29 24.89
CA TYR A 492 9.93 11.51 24.33
C TYR A 492 8.96 12.23 23.39
N SER A 493 8.32 11.51 22.50
CA SER A 493 7.28 12.04 21.60
C SER A 493 6.10 12.62 22.37
N GLN A 494 5.66 11.96 23.45
CA GLN A 494 4.60 12.46 24.32
C GLN A 494 4.94 13.86 24.85
N TRP A 495 6.15 14.06 25.34
CA TRP A 495 6.61 15.36 25.84
C TRP A 495 6.67 16.43 24.74
N ILE A 496 7.09 16.07 23.52
CA ILE A 496 7.09 17.00 22.39
C ILE A 496 5.65 17.42 22.06
N TYR A 497 4.74 16.48 21.93
CA TYR A 497 3.35 16.78 21.54
C TYR A 497 2.58 17.53 22.63
N SER A 498 2.71 17.13 23.90
CA SER A 498 2.04 17.84 24.99
C SER A 498 2.70 19.18 25.32
N GLY A 499 4.02 19.22 25.46
CA GLY A 499 4.76 20.41 25.85
C GLY A 499 4.96 21.41 24.71
N VAL A 500 5.62 21.00 23.61
CA VAL A 500 6.00 21.91 22.52
C VAL A 500 4.82 22.22 21.59
N CYS A 501 4.04 21.19 21.21
CA CYS A 501 2.89 21.36 20.30
C CYS A 501 1.60 21.73 21.03
N GLY A 502 1.58 21.75 22.36
CA GLY A 502 0.45 22.19 23.16
C GLY A 502 -0.81 21.33 23.04
N LEU A 503 -0.66 19.99 22.88
CA LEU A 503 -1.82 19.09 22.80
C LEU A 503 -2.50 18.86 24.16
N GLU A 504 -1.79 18.96 25.27
CA GLU A 504 -2.35 18.94 26.61
C GLU A 504 -2.70 20.38 27.04
N GLY A 505 -3.94 20.64 27.42
CA GLY A 505 -4.37 21.93 28.00
C GLY A 505 -5.39 22.73 27.20
N GLY A 506 -6.06 22.13 26.23
CA GLY A 506 -7.25 22.71 25.60
C GLY A 506 -8.51 22.06 26.15
N GLU A 507 -9.41 22.83 26.77
CA GLU A 507 -10.78 22.40 26.98
C GLU A 507 -11.36 21.88 25.66
N GLU A 508 -12.11 20.80 25.72
CA GLU A 508 -12.84 20.28 24.57
C GLU A 508 -13.70 21.40 24.00
N CYS A 509 -13.33 21.92 22.84
CA CYS A 509 -14.18 22.85 22.12
C CYS A 509 -15.41 22.04 21.68
N GLU A 510 -16.50 22.17 22.43
CA GLU A 510 -17.80 21.63 22.04
C GLU A 510 -18.13 22.16 20.65
N THR A 511 -18.07 21.30 19.66
CA THR A 511 -18.53 21.60 18.29
C THR A 511 -20.04 21.81 18.35
N LYS A 512 -20.44 23.09 18.30
CA LYS A 512 -21.82 23.49 17.97
C LYS A 512 -22.10 23.25 16.49
#